data_f05d4cd0bef36f936bdd5a50e3ed9bda
#
_entry.id   f05d4cd0bef36f936bdd5a50e3ed9bda
#
_cell.length_a   1.000
_cell.length_b   1.000
_cell.length_c   1.000
_cell.angle_alpha   90.00
_cell.angle_beta   90.00
_cell.angle_gamma   90.00
#
_symmetry.space_group_name_H-M   'P 1'
#
loop_
_entity.id
_entity.type
_entity.pdbx_description
1 polymer ?
#
loop_
_entity_poly.entity_id
_entity_poly.type
_entity_poly.pdbx_seq_one_letter_code
_entity_poly.pdbx_strand_id
1 'polypeptide(L)'
;TGAERARAEHQRAEAERQRAEAERQRAETARQRAEAERQRAEAERQRAEAERQRAETAEQQAALARDRSERLLAQLRALGIEPTNGD
;
A
#
# COMPACT_ATOMS: atom_id res chain seq x y z
N THR A 1 -56.03 28.84 -2.09
CA THR A 1 -56.78 28.21 -0.98
C THR A 1 -55.84 27.58 0.02
N GLY A 2 -56.35 27.28 1.22
CA GLY A 2 -55.56 26.59 2.24
C GLY A 2 -55.09 25.21 1.82
N ALA A 3 -55.87 24.49 1.01
CA ALA A 3 -55.49 23.16 0.51
C ALA A 3 -54.33 23.22 -0.48
N GLU A 4 -54.29 24.25 -1.32
CA GLU A 4 -53.19 24.43 -2.27
C GLU A 4 -51.89 24.78 -1.56
N ARG A 5 -51.95 25.62 -0.55
CA ARG A 5 -50.77 25.95 0.27
C ARG A 5 -50.25 24.74 1.01
N ALA A 6 -51.13 23.95 1.56
CA ALA A 6 -50.78 22.73 2.29
C ALA A 6 -50.07 21.73 1.35
N ARG A 7 -50.52 21.59 0.10
CA ARG A 7 -49.87 20.73 -0.89
C ARG A 7 -48.51 21.26 -1.27
N ALA A 8 -48.38 22.58 -1.49
CA ALA A 8 -47.12 23.20 -1.85
C ALA A 8 -46.10 23.05 -0.72
N GLU A 9 -46.52 23.23 0.52
CA GLU A 9 -45.65 23.04 1.68
C GLU A 9 -45.23 21.59 1.83
N HIS A 10 -46.15 20.66 1.62
CA HIS A 10 -45.85 19.23 1.67
C HIS A 10 -44.82 18.84 0.59
N GLN A 11 -45.03 19.35 -0.62
CA GLN A 11 -44.11 19.09 -1.74
C GLN A 11 -42.71 19.64 -1.46
N ARG A 12 -42.59 20.83 -0.90
CA ARG A 12 -41.33 21.44 -0.52
C ARG A 12 -40.64 20.64 0.57
N ALA A 13 -41.37 20.23 1.60
CA ALA A 13 -40.85 19.44 2.69
C ALA A 13 -40.35 18.09 2.18
N GLU A 14 -41.09 17.47 1.26
CA GLU A 14 -40.68 16.21 0.66
C GLU A 14 -39.43 16.36 -0.20
N ALA A 15 -39.36 17.46 -0.99
CA ALA A 15 -38.18 17.75 -1.80
C ALA A 15 -36.94 17.98 -0.92
N GLU A 16 -37.09 18.69 0.19
CA GLU A 16 -36.00 18.92 1.14
C GLU A 16 -35.50 17.62 1.77
N ARG A 17 -36.44 16.74 2.14
CA ARG A 17 -36.09 15.43 2.70
C ARG A 17 -35.32 14.59 1.69
N GLN A 18 -35.74 14.60 0.42
CA GLN A 18 -35.05 13.87 -0.63
C GLN A 18 -33.66 14.41 -0.89
N ARG A 19 -33.49 15.74 -0.87
CA ARG A 19 -32.15 16.34 -1.00
C ARG A 19 -31.26 15.98 0.17
N ALA A 20 -31.77 16.09 1.38
CA ALA A 20 -31.02 15.73 2.59
C ALA A 20 -30.58 14.26 2.57
N GLU A 21 -31.47 13.38 2.13
CA GLU A 21 -31.16 11.96 2.00
C GLU A 21 -30.09 11.71 0.94
N ALA A 22 -30.22 12.40 -0.21
CA ALA A 22 -29.22 12.27 -1.29
C ALA A 22 -27.85 12.78 -0.83
N GLU A 23 -27.80 13.89 -0.12
CA GLU A 23 -26.56 14.42 0.43
C GLU A 23 -25.94 13.46 1.43
N ARG A 24 -26.76 12.88 2.29
CA ARG A 24 -26.29 11.91 3.27
C ARG A 24 -25.69 10.67 2.61
N GLN A 25 -26.33 10.19 1.54
CA GLN A 25 -25.83 9.05 0.78
C GLN A 25 -24.51 9.39 0.07
N ARG A 26 -24.39 10.59 -0.49
CA ARG A 26 -23.14 11.03 -1.11
C ARG A 26 -22.02 11.13 -0.10
N ALA A 27 -22.30 11.68 1.08
CA ALA A 27 -21.33 11.78 2.15
C ALA A 27 -20.86 10.39 2.61
N GLU A 28 -21.80 9.45 2.74
CA GLU A 28 -21.47 8.09 3.11
C GLU A 28 -20.61 7.39 2.07
N THR A 29 -20.96 7.56 0.79
CA THR A 29 -20.18 7.02 -0.31
C THR A 29 -18.77 7.62 -0.33
N ALA A 30 -18.66 8.93 -0.13
CA ALA A 30 -17.36 9.60 -0.08
C ALA A 30 -16.49 9.07 1.06
N ARG A 31 -17.09 8.84 2.23
CA ARG A 31 -16.37 8.26 3.38
C ARG A 31 -15.88 6.84 3.08
N GLN A 32 -16.73 6.03 2.46
CA GLN A 32 -16.36 4.66 2.09
C GLN A 32 -15.21 4.64 1.09
N ARG A 33 -15.25 5.53 0.10
CA ARG A 33 -14.18 5.64 -0.89
C ARG A 33 -12.88 6.10 -0.27
N ALA A 34 -12.94 7.11 0.61
CA ALA A 34 -11.78 7.61 1.31
C ALA A 34 -11.15 6.52 2.18
N GLU A 35 -11.97 5.74 2.87
CA GLU A 35 -11.49 4.62 3.69
C GLU A 35 -10.84 3.53 2.84
N ALA A 36 -11.44 3.20 1.69
CA ALA A 36 -10.88 2.22 0.77
C ALA A 36 -9.53 2.68 0.21
N GLU A 37 -9.41 3.95 -0.13
CA GLU A 37 -8.15 4.52 -0.60
C GLU A 37 -7.07 4.49 0.48
N ARG A 38 -7.45 4.81 1.70
CA ARG A 38 -6.52 4.77 2.84
C ARG A 38 -6.01 3.36 3.07
N GLN A 39 -6.89 2.37 2.99
CA GLN A 39 -6.50 0.96 3.15
C GLN A 39 -5.56 0.50 2.03
N ARG A 40 -5.82 0.93 0.80
CA ARG A 40 -4.93 0.61 -0.33
C ARG A 40 -3.56 1.23 -0.16
N ALA A 41 -3.52 2.51 0.23
CA ALA A 41 -2.25 3.21 0.47
C ALA A 41 -1.45 2.52 1.57
N GLU A 42 -2.11 2.10 2.64
CA GLU A 42 -1.46 1.38 3.73
C GLU A 42 -0.92 0.03 3.27
N ALA A 43 -1.69 -0.71 2.46
CA ALA A 43 -1.25 -1.99 1.92
C ALA A 43 -0.04 -1.82 1.00
N GLU A 44 -0.04 -0.79 0.17
CA GLU A 44 1.10 -0.49 -0.71
C GLU A 44 2.34 -0.13 0.10
N ARG A 45 2.17 0.66 1.15
CA ARG A 45 3.27 1.04 2.04
C ARG A 45 3.88 -0.19 2.70
N GLN A 46 3.04 -1.11 3.16
CA GLN A 46 3.51 -2.35 3.78
C GLN A 46 4.26 -3.24 2.78
N ARG A 47 3.78 -3.32 1.55
CA ARG A 47 4.46 -4.07 0.49
C ARG A 47 5.82 -3.48 0.17
N ALA A 48 5.88 -2.16 0.02
CA ALA A 48 7.13 -1.46 -0.26
C ALA A 48 8.15 -1.69 0.86
N GLU A 49 7.70 -1.64 2.11
CA GLU A 49 8.55 -1.90 3.26
C GLU A 49 9.06 -3.34 3.29
N ALA A 50 8.18 -4.30 2.98
CA ALA A 50 8.58 -5.70 2.91
C ALA A 50 9.60 -5.96 1.81
N GLU A 51 9.42 -5.33 0.65
CA GLU A 51 10.38 -5.44 -0.46
C GLU A 51 11.72 -4.82 -0.09
N ARG A 52 11.70 -3.67 0.58
CA ARG A 52 12.92 -3.02 1.05
C ARG A 52 13.69 -3.92 2.01
N GLN A 53 13.00 -4.54 2.96
CA GLN A 53 13.62 -5.46 3.91
C GLN A 53 14.21 -6.69 3.22
N ARG A 54 13.52 -7.24 2.22
CA ARG A 54 14.03 -8.36 1.43
C ARG A 54 15.29 -7.98 0.67
N ALA A 55 15.29 -6.79 0.07
CA ALA A 55 16.44 -6.29 -0.66
C ALA A 55 17.65 -6.10 0.26
N GLU A 56 17.44 -5.53 1.45
CA GLU A 56 18.50 -5.37 2.44
C GLU A 56 19.06 -6.72 2.89
N THR A 57 18.17 -7.67 3.15
CA THR A 57 18.60 -9.01 3.56
C THR A 57 19.42 -9.68 2.45
N ALA A 58 18.95 -9.56 1.21
CA ALA A 58 19.67 -10.13 0.07
C ALA A 58 21.04 -9.50 -0.09
N GLU A 59 21.16 -8.18 0.08
CA GLU A 59 22.45 -7.49 0.03
C GLU A 59 23.39 -7.95 1.13
N GLN A 60 22.88 -8.09 2.35
CA GLN A 60 23.68 -8.57 3.48
C GLN A 60 24.19 -9.98 3.24
N GLN A 61 23.31 -10.86 2.75
CA GLN A 61 23.71 -12.23 2.44
C GLN A 61 24.72 -12.30 1.30
N ALA A 62 24.55 -11.47 0.28
CA ALA A 62 25.52 -11.38 -0.82
C ALA A 62 26.88 -10.88 -0.34
N ALA A 63 26.88 -9.88 0.55
CA ALA A 63 28.12 -9.36 1.12
C ALA A 63 28.83 -10.43 1.95
N LEU A 64 28.10 -11.18 2.75
CA LEU A 64 28.66 -12.27 3.55
C LEU A 64 29.22 -13.38 2.67
N ALA A 65 28.52 -13.72 1.59
CA ALA A 65 28.97 -14.71 0.63
C ALA A 65 30.27 -14.28 -0.06
N ARG A 66 30.35 -13.01 -0.48
CA ARG A 66 31.57 -12.46 -1.07
C ARG A 66 32.75 -12.51 -0.09
N ASP A 67 32.50 -12.09 1.15
CA ASP A 67 33.54 -12.11 2.18
C ASP A 67 34.05 -13.54 2.43
N ARG A 68 33.14 -14.49 2.50
CA ARG A 68 33.49 -15.90 2.66
C ARG A 68 34.32 -16.41 1.49
N SER A 69 33.94 -16.07 0.26
CA SER A 69 34.66 -16.43 -0.94
C SER A 69 36.09 -15.84 -0.94
N GLU A 70 36.20 -14.59 -0.58
CA GLU A 70 37.50 -13.91 -0.52
C GLU A 70 38.42 -14.55 0.51
N ARG A 71 37.88 -14.92 1.68
CA ARG A 71 38.65 -15.61 2.72
C ARG A 71 39.13 -16.97 2.25
N LEU A 72 38.26 -17.74 1.57
CA LEU A 72 38.62 -19.03 1.04
C LEU A 72 39.73 -18.91 -0.02
N LEU A 73 39.63 -17.95 -0.92
CA LEU A 73 40.64 -17.69 -1.92
C LEU A 73 41.96 -17.29 -1.27
N ALA A 74 41.94 -16.45 -0.24
CA ALA A 74 43.12 -16.07 0.49
C ALA A 74 43.78 -17.27 1.16
N GLN A 75 43.00 -18.18 1.76
CA GLN A 75 43.50 -19.39 2.37
C GLN A 75 44.16 -20.32 1.34
N LEU A 76 43.50 -20.50 0.19
CA LEU A 76 44.06 -21.32 -0.90
C LEU A 76 45.39 -20.77 -1.40
N ARG A 77 45.50 -19.46 -1.58
CA ARG A 77 46.75 -18.82 -2.00
C ARG A 77 47.84 -18.96 -0.96
N ALA A 78 47.50 -18.85 0.31
CA ALA A 78 48.45 -19.06 1.40
C ALA A 78 49.00 -20.48 1.43
N LEU A 79 48.18 -21.44 0.98
CA LEU A 79 48.62 -22.85 0.85
C LEU A 79 49.32 -23.13 -0.48
N GLY A 80 49.49 -22.16 -1.33
CA GLY A 80 50.15 -22.30 -2.63
C GLY A 80 49.25 -22.91 -3.71
N ILE A 81 47.93 -22.94 -3.47
CA ILE A 81 46.97 -23.48 -4.43
C ILE A 81 46.32 -22.31 -5.18
N GLU A 82 46.50 -22.29 -6.51
CA GLU A 82 45.82 -21.31 -7.35
C GLU A 82 44.45 -21.85 -7.73
N PRO A 83 43.36 -21.14 -7.39
CA PRO A 83 42.03 -21.57 -7.82
C PRO A 83 41.90 -21.41 -9.32
N THR A 84 41.45 -22.47 -9.98
CA THR A 84 41.15 -22.40 -11.41
C THR A 84 39.69 -21.97 -11.56
N ASN A 85 39.45 -20.95 -12.39
CA ASN A 85 38.08 -20.60 -12.74
C ASN A 85 37.53 -21.66 -13.68
N GLY A 86 36.65 -22.42 -13.17
CA GLY A 86 35.87 -23.45 -13.73
C GLY A 86 35.81 -23.69 -15.22
N ASP A 87 36.47 -24.61 -15.59
CA ASP A 87 36.10 -25.32 -16.80
C ASP A 87 35.28 -26.54 -16.47
#